data_d7907411cdb2d962c3f96a73bd3b0bc5
#
_entry.id   d7907411cdb2d962c3f96a73bd3b0bc5
#
_cell.length_a   1.000
_cell.length_b   1.000
_cell.length_c   1.000
_cell.angle_alpha   90.00
_cell.angle_beta   90.00
_cell.angle_gamma   90.00
#
_symmetry.space_group_name_H-M   'P 1'
#
loop_
_entity.id
_entity.type
_entity.pdbx_description
1 polymer ?
#
loop_
_entity_poly.entity_id
_entity_poly.type
_entity_poly.pdbx_seq_one_letter_code
_entity_poly.pdbx_strand_id
1 'polypeptide(L)'
;PAAAGIPKPSSVLVLDSIHGNEPTATGLALRCTELARQIPAQSHWRFLPALNPDGLLAKKPSRTNAHGVDLNRNFPTPNWQNEAASYWGKRTKKDPRRWPGDKPLSEPESKLVFDQMASFAPQLIVSIHAPYGVLDFDGPTIPPQKLGRLYLDQIGIYPGSLGNYAGVHRGIPVVTIELPHASRPPSEAETRQMW
;
A
#
# COMPACT_ATOMS: atom_id res chain seq x y z
N PRO A 1 23.79 13.29 -17.24
CA PRO A 1 23.03 12.08 -17.46
C PRO A 1 21.81 12.15 -16.57
N ALA A 2 20.61 12.22 -17.18
CA ALA A 2 19.35 12.16 -16.45
C ALA A 2 19.34 10.82 -15.71
N ALA A 3 19.12 10.83 -14.40
CA ALA A 3 18.90 9.63 -13.63
C ALA A 3 17.74 8.87 -14.28
N ALA A 4 17.96 7.61 -14.65
CA ALA A 4 16.93 6.78 -15.23
C ALA A 4 15.85 6.56 -14.16
N GLY A 5 14.78 7.36 -14.22
CA GLY A 5 13.59 7.16 -13.39
C GLY A 5 12.97 5.79 -13.64
N ILE A 6 11.95 5.45 -12.85
CA ILE A 6 11.15 4.24 -13.09
C ILE A 6 10.71 4.26 -14.55
N PRO A 7 11.04 3.24 -15.37
CA PRO A 7 10.52 3.16 -16.73
C PRO A 7 9.00 3.23 -16.68
N LYS A 8 8.36 3.89 -17.65
CA LYS A 8 6.90 3.99 -17.67
C LYS A 8 6.28 2.59 -17.60
N PRO A 9 5.57 2.23 -16.52
CA PRO A 9 5.06 0.86 -16.36
C PRO A 9 3.90 0.61 -17.31
N SER A 10 3.87 -0.55 -17.94
CA SER A 10 2.74 -0.97 -18.78
C SER A 10 1.55 -1.47 -17.98
N SER A 11 1.77 -1.90 -16.73
CA SER A 11 0.74 -2.39 -15.81
C SER A 11 0.95 -1.83 -14.39
N VAL A 12 -0.09 -1.22 -13.84
CA VAL A 12 -0.06 -0.59 -12.51
C VAL A 12 -1.19 -1.13 -11.66
N LEU A 13 -0.85 -1.68 -10.49
CA LEU A 13 -1.81 -2.10 -9.49
C LEU A 13 -1.89 -1.01 -8.41
N VAL A 14 -3.07 -0.45 -8.22
CA VAL A 14 -3.34 0.55 -7.18
C VAL A 14 -4.22 -0.08 -6.11
N LEU A 15 -3.82 0.04 -4.86
CA LEU A 15 -4.61 -0.41 -3.72
C LEU A 15 -4.62 0.65 -2.63
N ASP A 16 -5.69 0.65 -1.86
CA ASP A 16 -5.88 1.57 -0.75
C ASP A 16 -6.59 0.92 0.42
N SER A 17 -6.58 1.63 1.54
CA SER A 17 -7.28 1.22 2.76
C SER A 17 -6.99 -0.22 3.18
N ILE A 18 -5.74 -0.65 2.99
CA ILE A 18 -5.23 -1.85 3.66
C ILE A 18 -5.35 -1.69 5.19
N HIS A 19 -5.31 -0.45 5.67
CA HIS A 19 -5.71 -0.07 7.00
C HIS A 19 -7.05 0.68 6.94
N GLY A 20 -8.11 0.10 7.50
CA GLY A 20 -9.45 0.66 7.39
C GLY A 20 -9.66 2.00 8.09
N ASN A 21 -8.77 2.41 8.99
CA ASN A 21 -8.81 3.71 9.64
C ASN A 21 -8.15 4.86 8.84
N GLU A 22 -7.92 4.65 7.54
CA GLU A 22 -7.32 5.61 6.62
C GLU A 22 -8.28 5.97 5.46
N PRO A 23 -9.51 6.45 5.71
CA PRO A 23 -10.55 6.62 4.69
C PRO A 23 -10.19 7.62 3.58
N THR A 24 -9.24 8.52 3.81
CA THR A 24 -8.76 9.45 2.77
C THR A 24 -8.03 8.73 1.64
N ALA A 25 -7.41 7.58 1.92
CA ALA A 25 -6.80 6.73 0.91
C ALA A 25 -7.84 6.24 -0.10
N THR A 26 -9.00 5.75 0.36
CA THR A 26 -10.12 5.35 -0.51
C THR A 26 -10.62 6.54 -1.35
N GLY A 27 -10.76 7.70 -0.74
CA GLY A 27 -11.18 8.91 -1.47
C GLY A 27 -10.23 9.26 -2.62
N LEU A 28 -8.92 9.19 -2.39
CA LEU A 28 -7.92 9.42 -3.44
C LEU A 28 -7.98 8.34 -4.53
N ALA A 29 -8.03 7.06 -4.15
CA ALA A 29 -8.06 5.97 -5.13
C ALA A 29 -9.30 6.03 -6.04
N LEU A 30 -10.47 6.35 -5.51
CA LEU A 30 -11.68 6.56 -6.32
C LEU A 30 -11.52 7.71 -7.30
N ARG A 31 -10.93 8.84 -6.89
CA ARG A 31 -10.62 9.96 -7.78
C ARG A 31 -9.61 9.57 -8.86
N CYS A 32 -8.57 8.83 -8.52
CA CYS A 32 -7.61 8.30 -9.50
C CYS A 32 -8.29 7.35 -10.49
N THR A 33 -9.25 6.54 -10.06
CA THR A 33 -10.04 5.67 -10.94
C THR A 33 -10.84 6.49 -11.94
N GLU A 34 -11.46 7.59 -11.51
CA GLU A 34 -12.19 8.50 -12.41
C GLU A 34 -11.25 9.16 -13.43
N LEU A 35 -10.08 9.62 -12.99
CA LEU A 35 -9.07 10.23 -13.87
C LEU A 35 -8.54 9.21 -14.90
N ALA A 36 -8.26 7.97 -14.46
CA ALA A 36 -7.82 6.89 -15.33
C ALA A 36 -8.83 6.59 -16.48
N ARG A 37 -10.12 6.76 -16.22
CA ARG A 37 -11.17 6.57 -17.24
C ARG A 37 -11.28 7.72 -18.24
N GLN A 38 -10.84 8.92 -17.85
CA GLN A 38 -10.95 10.13 -18.68
C GLN A 38 -9.73 10.36 -19.58
N ILE A 39 -8.57 9.82 -19.22
CA ILE A 39 -7.31 10.02 -19.93
C ILE A 39 -7.00 8.76 -20.72
N PRO A 40 -6.64 8.87 -22.02
CA PRO A 40 -6.23 7.72 -22.81
C PRO A 40 -5.10 6.97 -22.09
N ALA A 41 -5.38 5.73 -21.73
CA ALA A 41 -4.47 4.93 -20.93
C ALA A 41 -3.22 4.58 -21.74
N GLN A 42 -2.06 4.98 -21.25
CA GLN A 42 -0.76 4.51 -21.72
C GLN A 42 -0.26 3.30 -20.92
N SER A 43 -0.99 2.93 -19.88
CA SER A 43 -0.73 1.80 -18.99
C SER A 43 -2.05 1.09 -18.68
N HIS A 44 -1.96 -0.20 -18.38
CA HIS A 44 -3.10 -0.94 -17.85
C HIS A 44 -3.18 -0.69 -16.34
N TRP A 45 -4.28 -0.13 -15.90
CA TRP A 45 -4.54 0.16 -14.49
C TRP A 45 -5.50 -0.87 -13.91
N ARG A 46 -5.16 -1.37 -12.72
CA ARG A 46 -6.07 -2.16 -11.90
C ARG A 46 -6.18 -1.51 -10.53
N PHE A 47 -7.39 -1.24 -10.08
CA PHE A 47 -7.67 -0.64 -8.78
C PHE A 47 -8.32 -1.65 -7.85
N LEU A 48 -7.86 -1.71 -6.61
CA LEU A 48 -8.45 -2.47 -5.50
C LEU A 48 -8.84 -1.47 -4.41
N PRO A 49 -9.96 -0.76 -4.58
CA PRO A 49 -10.40 0.22 -3.58
C PRO A 49 -10.96 -0.46 -2.35
N ALA A 50 -10.80 0.18 -1.17
CA ALA A 50 -11.34 -0.26 0.10
C ALA A 50 -10.95 -1.72 0.45
N LEU A 51 -9.65 -2.03 0.38
CA LEU A 51 -9.14 -3.39 0.54
C LEU A 51 -9.54 -4.02 1.87
N ASN A 52 -9.68 -3.23 2.94
CA ASN A 52 -10.15 -3.65 4.26
C ASN A 52 -11.54 -3.06 4.55
N PRO A 53 -12.60 -3.58 3.94
CA PRO A 53 -13.95 -3.03 4.10
C PRO A 53 -14.45 -3.16 5.55
N ASP A 54 -14.10 -4.22 6.25
CA ASP A 54 -14.52 -4.43 7.64
C ASP A 54 -13.94 -3.37 8.57
N GLY A 55 -12.66 -3.08 8.43
CA GLY A 55 -12.01 -2.01 9.19
C GLY A 55 -12.50 -0.62 8.80
N LEU A 56 -12.76 -0.39 7.51
CA LEU A 56 -13.18 0.91 6.97
C LEU A 56 -14.63 1.25 7.38
N LEU A 57 -15.54 0.29 7.29
CA LEU A 57 -16.97 0.47 7.52
C LEU A 57 -17.40 0.17 8.96
N ALA A 58 -16.48 -0.21 9.83
CA ALA A 58 -16.75 -0.39 11.24
C ALA A 58 -17.32 0.90 11.86
N LYS A 59 -18.19 0.78 12.87
CA LYS A 59 -18.72 1.92 13.63
C LYS A 59 -17.61 2.85 14.13
N LYS A 60 -16.48 2.26 14.50
CA LYS A 60 -15.21 2.96 14.77
C LYS A 60 -14.16 2.37 13.84
N PRO A 61 -13.74 3.10 12.81
CA PRO A 61 -12.78 2.60 11.84
C PRO A 61 -11.52 2.01 12.49
N SER A 62 -11.11 0.85 12.03
CA SER A 62 -9.99 0.07 12.58
C SER A 62 -8.87 -0.07 11.57
N ARG A 63 -7.63 -0.12 12.07
CA ARG A 63 -6.47 -0.46 11.26
C ARG A 63 -6.55 -1.90 10.74
N THR A 64 -6.99 -2.81 11.59
CA THR A 64 -7.08 -4.24 11.32
C THR A 64 -8.41 -4.62 10.66
N ASN A 65 -8.46 -5.80 10.03
CA ASN A 65 -9.70 -6.38 9.52
C ASN A 65 -10.59 -6.96 10.65
N ALA A 66 -11.67 -7.65 10.30
CA ALA A 66 -12.60 -8.27 11.25
C ALA A 66 -11.94 -9.30 12.17
N HIS A 67 -10.88 -9.97 11.72
CA HIS A 67 -10.13 -10.93 12.51
C HIS A 67 -9.08 -10.29 13.42
N GLY A 68 -8.95 -8.95 13.40
CA GLY A 68 -7.94 -8.22 14.17
C GLY A 68 -6.54 -8.27 13.54
N VAL A 69 -6.39 -8.68 12.30
CA VAL A 69 -5.10 -8.80 11.61
C VAL A 69 -4.71 -7.48 10.95
N ASP A 70 -3.46 -7.06 11.15
CA ASP A 70 -2.83 -6.01 10.34
C ASP A 70 -2.46 -6.60 8.97
N LEU A 71 -3.28 -6.32 7.97
CA LEU A 71 -3.12 -6.87 6.62
C LEU A 71 -1.75 -6.54 6.01
N ASN A 72 -1.19 -5.37 6.38
CA ASN A 72 0.17 -4.97 5.94
C ASN A 72 1.28 -5.60 6.81
N ARG A 73 0.99 -6.72 7.46
CA ARG A 73 1.91 -7.62 8.15
C ARG A 73 1.66 -9.09 7.79
N ASN A 74 0.72 -9.34 6.87
CA ASN A 74 0.24 -10.68 6.55
C ASN A 74 0.75 -11.24 5.20
N PHE A 75 1.63 -10.52 4.48
CA PHE A 75 2.24 -11.01 3.24
C PHE A 75 3.37 -12.00 3.51
N PRO A 76 3.60 -12.99 2.60
CA PRO A 76 4.53 -14.09 2.81
C PRO A 76 6.00 -13.69 2.53
N THR A 77 6.55 -12.79 3.35
CA THR A 77 7.97 -12.47 3.32
C THR A 77 8.80 -13.70 3.74
N PRO A 78 10.04 -13.85 3.26
CA PRO A 78 10.91 -14.93 3.72
C PRO A 78 11.01 -14.94 5.24
N ASN A 79 11.03 -16.15 5.80
CA ASN A 79 11.10 -16.34 7.27
C ASN A 79 9.99 -15.64 8.08
N TRP A 80 8.85 -15.37 7.46
CA TRP A 80 7.73 -14.66 8.08
C TRP A 80 7.35 -15.21 9.45
N GLN A 81 7.30 -16.54 9.59
CA GLN A 81 6.88 -17.20 10.84
C GLN A 81 7.73 -16.80 12.05
N ASN A 82 9.03 -16.62 11.86
CA ASN A 82 9.93 -16.22 12.93
C ASN A 82 10.00 -14.70 13.07
N GLU A 83 10.07 -13.98 11.96
CA GLU A 83 10.31 -12.54 11.96
C GLU A 83 9.05 -11.75 12.32
N ALA A 84 7.87 -12.09 11.79
CA ALA A 84 6.64 -11.37 12.08
C ALA A 84 6.24 -11.53 13.55
N ALA A 85 6.31 -12.76 14.10
CA ALA A 85 6.03 -13.01 15.50
C ALA A 85 7.03 -12.29 16.43
N SER A 86 8.33 -12.33 16.07
CA SER A 86 9.38 -11.66 16.83
C SER A 86 9.22 -10.13 16.81
N TYR A 87 8.94 -9.57 15.62
CA TYR A 87 8.67 -8.15 15.45
C TYR A 87 7.46 -7.71 16.30
N TRP A 88 6.33 -8.42 16.16
CA TRP A 88 5.12 -8.12 16.92
C TRP A 88 5.37 -8.22 18.44
N GLY A 89 6.04 -9.29 18.90
CA GLY A 89 6.32 -9.49 20.32
C GLY A 89 7.29 -8.47 20.90
N LYS A 90 8.43 -8.26 20.24
CA LYS A 90 9.56 -7.49 20.78
C LYS A 90 9.50 -6.00 20.46
N ARG A 91 9.17 -5.66 19.19
CA ARG A 91 9.19 -4.27 18.71
C ARG A 91 7.88 -3.54 18.98
N THR A 92 6.74 -4.20 18.78
CA THR A 92 5.43 -3.59 19.02
C THR A 92 4.85 -3.89 20.40
N LYS A 93 5.54 -4.68 21.22
CA LYS A 93 5.07 -5.10 22.56
C LYS A 93 3.69 -5.74 22.52
N LYS A 94 3.43 -6.54 21.49
CA LYS A 94 2.14 -7.19 21.21
C LYS A 94 0.97 -6.21 21.04
N ASP A 95 1.23 -5.03 20.47
CA ASP A 95 0.16 -4.11 20.09
C ASP A 95 -0.86 -4.87 19.20
N PRO A 96 -2.12 -5.01 19.61
CA PRO A 96 -3.13 -5.75 18.84
C PRO A 96 -3.39 -5.15 17.46
N ARG A 97 -3.13 -3.85 17.30
CA ARG A 97 -3.25 -3.16 15.99
C ARG A 97 -2.15 -3.56 15.00
N ARG A 98 -1.15 -4.31 15.43
CA ARG A 98 0.00 -4.76 14.64
C ARG A 98 0.11 -6.27 14.55
N TRP A 99 -0.94 -6.98 14.94
CA TRP A 99 -0.93 -8.44 14.90
C TRP A 99 -0.88 -8.95 13.46
N PRO A 100 0.11 -9.78 13.09
CA PRO A 100 0.33 -10.22 11.71
C PRO A 100 -0.59 -11.37 11.27
N GLY A 101 -1.43 -11.90 12.16
CA GLY A 101 -2.17 -13.15 11.96
C GLY A 101 -1.38 -14.39 12.38
N ASP A 102 -2.02 -15.56 12.29
CA ASP A 102 -1.42 -16.84 12.69
C ASP A 102 -0.45 -17.41 11.64
N LYS A 103 -0.66 -17.07 10.38
CA LYS A 103 0.16 -17.47 9.24
C LYS A 103 0.12 -16.41 8.13
N PRO A 104 1.11 -16.38 7.24
CA PRO A 104 1.05 -15.49 6.10
C PRO A 104 -0.14 -15.86 5.21
N LEU A 105 -0.76 -14.85 4.62
CA LEU A 105 -1.96 -14.98 3.77
C LEU A 105 -3.12 -15.70 4.49
N SER A 106 -3.23 -15.54 5.82
CA SER A 106 -4.40 -16.03 6.56
C SER A 106 -5.68 -15.29 6.19
N GLU A 107 -5.55 -14.05 5.70
CA GLU A 107 -6.67 -13.16 5.45
C GLU A 107 -7.04 -13.13 3.96
N PRO A 108 -8.35 -13.13 3.64
CA PRO A 108 -8.80 -13.08 2.26
C PRO A 108 -8.34 -11.83 1.51
N GLU A 109 -8.21 -10.70 2.20
CA GLU A 109 -7.78 -9.42 1.63
C GLU A 109 -6.31 -9.47 1.20
N SER A 110 -5.41 -9.95 2.05
CA SER A 110 -3.99 -10.11 1.69
C SER A 110 -3.80 -11.17 0.62
N LYS A 111 -4.61 -12.25 0.66
CA LYS A 111 -4.64 -13.26 -0.39
C LYS A 111 -5.12 -12.69 -1.72
N LEU A 112 -6.16 -11.83 -1.72
CA LEU A 112 -6.63 -11.15 -2.92
C LEU A 112 -5.49 -10.37 -3.60
N VAL A 113 -4.75 -9.54 -2.84
CA VAL A 113 -3.62 -8.78 -3.40
C VAL A 113 -2.55 -9.72 -3.96
N PHE A 114 -2.21 -10.77 -3.22
CA PHE A 114 -1.27 -11.79 -3.67
C PHE A 114 -1.68 -12.43 -5.00
N ASP A 115 -2.95 -12.85 -5.14
CA ASP A 115 -3.49 -13.45 -6.36
C ASP A 115 -3.55 -12.43 -7.52
N GLN A 116 -3.85 -11.16 -7.22
CA GLN A 116 -3.83 -10.07 -8.20
C GLN A 116 -2.41 -9.79 -8.71
N MET A 117 -1.41 -9.85 -7.86
CA MET A 117 -0.01 -9.74 -8.29
C MET A 117 0.36 -10.87 -9.25
N ALA A 118 -0.08 -12.10 -8.99
CA ALA A 118 0.19 -13.26 -9.85
C ALA A 118 -0.54 -13.18 -11.20
N SER A 119 -1.83 -12.81 -11.20
CA SER A 119 -2.68 -12.83 -12.40
C SER A 119 -2.55 -11.60 -13.28
N PHE A 120 -2.31 -10.43 -12.68
CA PHE A 120 -2.17 -9.16 -13.40
C PHE A 120 -0.71 -8.84 -13.77
N ALA A 121 0.25 -9.41 -13.04
CA ALA A 121 1.68 -9.18 -13.20
C ALA A 121 2.04 -7.67 -13.28
N PRO A 122 1.76 -6.90 -12.21
CA PRO A 122 2.03 -5.47 -12.23
C PRO A 122 3.52 -5.18 -12.32
N GLN A 123 3.89 -4.15 -13.08
CA GLN A 123 5.26 -3.62 -13.11
C GLN A 123 5.47 -2.51 -12.06
N LEU A 124 4.39 -2.00 -11.49
CA LEU A 124 4.38 -1.03 -10.40
C LEU A 124 3.18 -1.30 -9.51
N ILE A 125 3.38 -1.21 -8.22
CA ILE A 125 2.31 -1.17 -7.22
C ILE A 125 2.28 0.22 -6.59
N VAL A 126 1.09 0.80 -6.47
CA VAL A 126 0.84 2.03 -5.72
C VAL A 126 -0.04 1.68 -4.52
N SER A 127 0.49 1.87 -3.32
CA SER A 127 -0.22 1.65 -2.06
C SER A 127 -0.53 2.99 -1.41
N ILE A 128 -1.82 3.28 -1.18
CA ILE A 128 -2.25 4.56 -0.63
C ILE A 128 -2.59 4.42 0.84
N HIS A 129 -1.94 5.23 1.66
CA HIS A 129 -1.99 5.26 3.11
C HIS A 129 -2.17 6.67 3.66
N ALA A 130 -2.29 6.80 4.98
CA ALA A 130 -2.24 8.02 5.77
C ALA A 130 -1.80 7.68 7.22
N PRO A 131 -1.26 8.60 8.04
CA PRO A 131 -1.29 10.07 7.89
C PRO A 131 0.12 10.73 7.88
N TYR A 132 1.16 10.09 7.36
CA TYR A 132 2.54 10.60 7.56
C TYR A 132 2.95 11.77 6.65
N GLY A 133 2.27 12.00 5.53
CA GLY A 133 2.55 13.12 4.64
C GLY A 133 3.83 12.98 3.83
N VAL A 134 4.22 11.77 3.50
CA VAL A 134 5.47 11.44 2.77
C VAL A 134 5.23 10.50 1.61
N LEU A 135 6.24 10.36 0.78
CA LEU A 135 6.33 9.32 -0.24
C LEU A 135 7.33 8.27 0.26
N ASP A 136 6.94 7.00 0.27
CA ASP A 136 7.84 5.90 0.58
C ASP A 136 7.99 4.97 -0.63
N PHE A 137 9.09 4.23 -0.68
CA PHE A 137 9.42 3.39 -1.82
C PHE A 137 10.18 2.14 -1.40
N ASP A 138 9.69 1.00 -1.87
CA ASP A 138 10.35 -0.30 -1.76
C ASP A 138 10.58 -0.89 -3.15
N GLY A 139 11.80 -1.27 -3.48
CA GLY A 139 12.05 -1.93 -4.75
C GLY A 139 13.46 -1.75 -5.30
N PRO A 140 13.75 -2.42 -6.44
CA PRO A 140 15.10 -2.45 -7.02
C PRO A 140 15.44 -1.23 -7.90
N THR A 141 14.48 -0.35 -8.18
CA THR A 141 14.69 0.80 -9.06
C THR A 141 15.00 2.07 -8.27
N ILE A 142 15.40 3.12 -8.96
CA ILE A 142 15.63 4.42 -8.35
C ILE A 142 14.29 4.99 -7.90
N PRO A 143 14.11 5.36 -6.61
CA PRO A 143 12.86 5.88 -6.12
C PRO A 143 12.54 7.26 -6.68
N PRO A 144 11.26 7.59 -6.88
CA PRO A 144 10.82 8.95 -7.15
C PRO A 144 11.13 9.84 -5.94
N GLN A 145 11.75 10.99 -6.18
CA GLN A 145 12.10 11.91 -5.09
C GLN A 145 10.92 12.73 -4.59
N LYS A 146 9.87 12.83 -5.42
CA LYS A 146 8.71 13.66 -5.14
C LYS A 146 7.48 13.19 -5.93
N LEU A 147 6.31 13.30 -5.31
CA LEU A 147 5.00 13.14 -5.96
C LEU A 147 4.05 14.23 -5.44
N GLY A 148 3.63 15.16 -6.32
CA GLY A 148 2.89 16.34 -5.86
C GLY A 148 3.70 17.11 -4.82
N ARG A 149 3.16 17.25 -3.61
CA ARG A 149 3.86 17.88 -2.47
C ARG A 149 4.56 16.90 -1.53
N LEU A 150 4.42 15.60 -1.78
CA LEU A 150 5.05 14.56 -0.95
C LEU A 150 6.50 14.35 -1.40
N TYR A 151 7.41 14.35 -0.45
CA TYR A 151 8.81 14.04 -0.66
C TYR A 151 9.14 12.64 -0.17
N LEU A 152 10.15 12.03 -0.80
CA LEU A 152 10.64 10.72 -0.39
C LEU A 152 11.19 10.79 1.03
N ASP A 153 10.62 9.94 1.90
CA ASP A 153 11.12 9.68 3.24
C ASP A 153 10.79 8.22 3.58
N GLN A 154 11.83 7.41 3.76
CA GLN A 154 11.66 5.98 3.95
C GLN A 154 11.09 5.66 5.32
N ILE A 155 9.89 5.10 5.36
CA ILE A 155 9.21 4.71 6.60
C ILE A 155 9.84 3.43 7.18
N GLY A 156 10.38 2.58 6.33
CA GLY A 156 11.08 1.36 6.70
C GLY A 156 10.39 0.07 6.27
N ILE A 157 11.17 -1.00 6.32
CA ILE A 157 10.79 -2.35 5.85
C ILE A 157 10.37 -3.19 7.06
N TYR A 158 9.20 -3.82 6.96
CA TYR A 158 8.63 -4.60 8.06
C TYR A 158 8.32 -6.04 7.61
N PRO A 159 8.50 -7.04 8.49
CA PRO A 159 8.09 -8.42 8.19
C PRO A 159 6.60 -8.47 7.84
N GLY A 160 6.29 -9.12 6.72
CA GLY A 160 4.93 -9.28 6.24
C GLY A 160 4.30 -8.03 5.62
N SER A 161 5.03 -6.91 5.46
CA SER A 161 4.49 -5.75 4.72
C SER A 161 4.48 -5.99 3.21
N LEU A 162 3.58 -5.30 2.52
CA LEU A 162 3.48 -5.34 1.06
C LEU A 162 4.79 -4.86 0.40
N GLY A 163 5.35 -3.74 0.88
CA GLY A 163 6.61 -3.20 0.37
C GLY A 163 7.75 -4.19 0.49
N ASN A 164 7.89 -4.83 1.66
CA ASN A 164 8.88 -5.89 1.86
C ASN A 164 8.65 -7.07 0.92
N TYR A 165 7.42 -7.59 0.85
CA TYR A 165 7.11 -8.75 0.01
C TYR A 165 7.26 -8.42 -1.48
N ALA A 166 6.52 -7.44 -1.98
CA ALA A 166 6.49 -7.11 -3.40
C ALA A 166 7.77 -6.38 -3.85
N GLY A 167 8.18 -5.33 -3.12
CA GLY A 167 9.30 -4.48 -3.49
C GLY A 167 10.64 -5.18 -3.33
N VAL A 168 10.92 -5.67 -2.13
CA VAL A 168 12.24 -6.22 -1.81
C VAL A 168 12.39 -7.65 -2.34
N HIS A 169 11.41 -8.54 -2.10
CA HIS A 169 11.58 -9.95 -2.41
C HIS A 169 11.06 -10.36 -3.80
N ARG A 170 10.06 -9.67 -4.33
CA ARG A 170 9.54 -9.99 -5.68
C ARG A 170 10.09 -9.06 -6.75
N GLY A 171 10.82 -8.00 -6.36
CA GLY A 171 11.39 -7.03 -7.30
C GLY A 171 10.35 -6.21 -8.06
N ILE A 172 9.13 -6.13 -7.57
CA ILE A 172 8.06 -5.28 -8.11
C ILE A 172 8.08 -3.96 -7.36
N PRO A 173 8.45 -2.84 -7.97
CA PRO A 173 8.50 -1.55 -7.28
C PRO A 173 7.18 -1.23 -6.60
N VAL A 174 7.23 -0.80 -5.34
CA VAL A 174 6.08 -0.34 -4.55
C VAL A 174 6.30 1.13 -4.20
N VAL A 175 5.44 1.99 -4.69
CA VAL A 175 5.33 3.39 -4.25
C VAL A 175 4.24 3.46 -3.20
N THR A 176 4.59 3.87 -2.00
CA THR A 176 3.62 4.12 -0.93
C THR A 176 3.36 5.62 -0.82
N ILE A 177 2.13 6.02 -1.08
CA ILE A 177 1.65 7.39 -0.90
C ILE A 177 1.09 7.49 0.52
N GLU A 178 1.78 8.18 1.39
CA GLU A 178 1.29 8.51 2.73
C GLU A 178 0.67 9.90 2.72
N LEU A 179 -0.65 9.96 2.67
CA LEU A 179 -1.37 11.23 2.75
C LEU A 179 -1.14 11.90 4.11
N PRO A 180 -1.13 13.23 4.20
CA PRO A 180 -0.83 13.93 5.47
C PRO A 180 -1.93 13.82 6.52
N HIS A 181 -3.15 13.39 6.13
CA HIS A 181 -4.28 13.30 7.05
C HIS A 181 -5.13 12.07 6.76
N ALA A 182 -5.48 11.30 7.79
CA ALA A 182 -6.35 10.14 7.65
C ALA A 182 -7.83 10.50 7.45
N SER A 183 -8.26 11.72 7.82
CA SER A 183 -9.68 12.15 7.78
C SER A 183 -9.96 13.35 6.88
N ARG A 184 -8.93 14.04 6.37
CA ARG A 184 -9.08 15.17 5.46
C ARG A 184 -8.50 14.80 4.10
N PRO A 185 -9.34 14.55 3.08
CA PRO A 185 -8.89 14.17 1.76
C PRO A 185 -8.08 15.30 1.09
N PRO A 186 -7.18 14.97 0.16
CA PRO A 186 -6.51 15.96 -0.66
C PRO A 186 -7.53 16.73 -1.51
N SER A 187 -7.22 17.99 -1.77
CA SER A 187 -7.98 18.81 -2.71
C SER A 187 -7.90 18.24 -4.14
N GLU A 188 -8.77 18.71 -5.03
CA GLU A 188 -8.72 18.32 -6.45
C GLU A 188 -7.38 18.72 -7.09
N ALA A 189 -6.85 19.90 -6.78
CA ALA A 189 -5.56 20.35 -7.28
C ALA A 189 -4.41 19.45 -6.80
N GLU A 190 -4.40 19.07 -5.53
CA GLU A 190 -3.41 18.13 -4.97
C GLU A 190 -3.52 16.75 -5.61
N THR A 191 -4.76 16.27 -5.81
CA THR A 191 -5.00 14.98 -6.49
C THR A 191 -4.42 14.99 -7.92
N ARG A 192 -4.67 16.05 -8.69
CA ARG A 192 -4.15 16.19 -10.06
C ARG A 192 -2.62 16.30 -10.11
N GLN A 193 -1.99 16.82 -9.07
CA GLN A 193 -0.51 16.88 -8.97
C GLN A 193 0.11 15.52 -8.64
N MET A 194 -0.64 14.60 -8.03
CA MET A 194 -0.19 13.25 -7.71
C MET A 194 -0.50 12.25 -8.84
N TRP A 195 -1.47 12.57 -9.71
CA TRP A 195 -1.84 11.77 -10.89
C TRP A 195 -0.88 12.03 -12.05
#